data_d9a2063d622c464694720b0ec98c7975
#
_entry.id   d9a2063d622c464694720b0ec98c7975
#
_cell.length_a   1.000
_cell.length_b   1.000
_cell.length_c   1.000
_cell.angle_alpha   90.00
_cell.angle_beta   90.00
_cell.angle_gamma   90.00
#
_symmetry.space_group_name_H-M   'P 1'
#
loop_
_entity.id
_entity.type
_entity.pdbx_description
1 polymer ?
#
loop_
_entity_poly.entity_id
_entity_poly.type
_entity_poly.pdbx_seq_one_letter_code
_entity_poly.pdbx_strand_id
1 'polypeptide(L)'
;MRIADLTVKKLLTIRQINFAAQRMAPKQVNANGPFIETHLDVHDLTIADYTGWPMNKEVEYFYLNGNVIGTIERQPIFSESLYDWIEKDGHIEVKKMILNWQPLVMVAKGDLYFNENLAPNLTLNTSSLALVDTLDKMNANGWLEDKGVFVARILLNNKSFKKNQSDKYFTVTTPLKINDKQILIENIPVKTLDGSVRGQEKVPSSADSGT
;
A
#
# COMPACT_ATOMS: atom_id res chain seq x y z
N MET A 1 -7.58 -18.28 -8.50
CA MET A 1 -7.93 -18.82 -7.16
C MET A 1 -8.97 -17.92 -6.54
N ARG A 2 -10.01 -18.49 -5.96
CA ARG A 2 -11.04 -17.75 -5.21
C ARG A 2 -11.08 -18.30 -3.80
N ILE A 3 -10.99 -17.45 -2.81
CA ILE A 3 -11.13 -17.80 -1.40
C ILE A 3 -12.29 -16.98 -0.84
N ALA A 4 -13.17 -17.62 -0.10
CA ALA A 4 -14.26 -16.97 0.61
C ALA A 4 -14.05 -17.15 2.13
N ASP A 5 -14.44 -16.15 2.90
CA ASP A 5 -14.42 -16.16 4.38
C ASP A 5 -13.05 -16.48 5.00
N LEU A 6 -12.01 -15.76 4.56
CA LEU A 6 -10.68 -15.86 5.15
C LEU A 6 -10.59 -15.01 6.42
N THR A 7 -10.24 -15.64 7.53
CA THR A 7 -9.95 -14.96 8.81
C THR A 7 -8.51 -15.19 9.21
N VAL A 8 -7.73 -14.12 9.40
CA VAL A 8 -6.32 -14.18 9.80
C VAL A 8 -6.18 -13.71 11.24
N LYS A 9 -5.86 -14.66 12.17
CA LYS A 9 -5.59 -14.42 13.60
C LYS A 9 -6.57 -13.46 14.30
N LYS A 10 -7.85 -13.45 13.90
CA LYS A 10 -8.85 -12.47 14.35
C LYS A 10 -8.50 -11.00 14.09
N LEU A 11 -7.45 -10.71 13.31
CA LEU A 11 -7.06 -9.34 12.94
C LEU A 11 -7.73 -8.86 11.67
N LEU A 12 -7.98 -9.77 10.75
CA LEU A 12 -8.60 -9.49 9.46
C LEU A 12 -9.67 -10.54 9.16
N THR A 13 -10.78 -10.09 8.64
CA THR A 13 -11.80 -10.94 8.02
C THR A 13 -12.04 -10.46 6.61
N ILE A 14 -11.96 -11.34 5.63
CA ILE A 14 -12.19 -11.04 4.22
C ILE A 14 -13.34 -11.93 3.75
N ARG A 15 -14.42 -11.32 3.25
CA ARG A 15 -15.54 -12.08 2.72
C ARG A 15 -15.19 -12.77 1.40
N GLN A 16 -14.46 -12.09 0.53
CA GLN A 16 -14.07 -12.66 -0.76
C GLN A 16 -12.72 -12.11 -1.21
N ILE A 17 -11.87 -13.02 -1.65
CA ILE A 17 -10.63 -12.70 -2.34
C ILE A 17 -10.53 -13.52 -3.63
N ASN A 18 -10.27 -12.86 -4.74
CA ASN A 18 -9.96 -13.48 -6.02
C ASN A 18 -8.52 -13.11 -6.38
N PHE A 19 -7.71 -14.10 -6.65
CA PHE A 19 -6.35 -13.88 -7.13
C PHE A 19 -6.13 -14.66 -8.42
N ALA A 20 -5.54 -14.00 -9.41
CA ALA A 20 -5.06 -14.62 -10.63
C ALA A 20 -3.65 -14.14 -10.92
N ALA A 21 -2.80 -15.04 -11.38
CA ALA A 21 -1.49 -14.71 -11.90
C ALA A 21 -1.28 -15.52 -13.18
N GLN A 22 -0.87 -14.84 -14.24
CA GLN A 22 -0.64 -15.44 -15.55
C GLN A 22 0.77 -15.13 -16.03
N ARG A 23 1.51 -16.18 -16.38
CA ARG A 23 2.81 -16.00 -17.01
C ARG A 23 2.64 -15.48 -18.43
N MET A 24 3.39 -14.44 -18.76
CA MET A 24 3.41 -13.88 -20.12
C MET A 24 4.12 -14.84 -21.09
N ALA A 25 3.68 -14.85 -22.34
CA ALA A 25 4.31 -15.70 -23.37
C ALA A 25 5.75 -15.24 -23.64
N PRO A 26 6.71 -16.15 -23.91
CA PRO A 26 8.13 -15.82 -24.10
C PRO A 26 8.41 -14.75 -25.17
N LYS A 27 7.57 -14.65 -26.18
CA LYS A 27 7.68 -13.62 -27.25
C LYS A 27 7.36 -12.20 -26.75
N GLN A 28 6.72 -12.07 -25.59
CA GLN A 28 6.34 -10.80 -24.97
C GLN A 28 7.29 -10.41 -23.80
N VAL A 29 8.20 -11.32 -23.46
CA VAL A 29 9.13 -11.12 -22.33
C VAL A 29 10.47 -10.67 -22.88
N ASN A 30 10.79 -9.38 -22.71
CA ASN A 30 12.15 -8.87 -22.84
C ASN A 30 12.83 -8.98 -21.48
N ALA A 31 14.17 -8.84 -21.43
CA ALA A 31 14.92 -8.88 -20.15
C ALA A 31 14.34 -7.94 -19.07
N ASN A 32 13.79 -6.78 -19.50
CA ASN A 32 13.15 -5.78 -18.65
C ASN A 32 11.62 -5.71 -18.89
N GLY A 33 11.02 -6.72 -19.52
CA GLY A 33 9.59 -6.74 -19.81
C GLY A 33 8.77 -7.46 -18.73
N PRO A 34 7.44 -7.35 -18.80
CA PRO A 34 6.55 -8.04 -17.88
C PRO A 34 6.64 -9.55 -18.10
N PHE A 35 6.81 -10.33 -17.03
CA PHE A 35 6.83 -11.78 -17.12
C PHE A 35 5.66 -12.46 -16.39
N ILE A 36 5.03 -11.78 -15.45
CA ILE A 36 3.80 -12.23 -14.80
C ILE A 36 2.82 -11.07 -14.76
N GLU A 37 1.61 -11.28 -15.26
CA GLU A 37 0.48 -10.39 -14.99
C GLU A 37 -0.25 -10.89 -13.74
N THR A 38 -0.53 -9.98 -12.82
CA THR A 38 -1.22 -10.28 -11.56
C THR A 38 -2.52 -9.53 -11.45
N HIS A 39 -3.50 -10.17 -10.84
CA HIS A 39 -4.80 -9.61 -10.57
C HIS A 39 -5.24 -10.01 -9.17
N LEU A 40 -5.55 -9.04 -8.33
CA LEU A 40 -6.07 -9.21 -6.98
C LEU A 40 -7.35 -8.40 -6.83
N ASP A 41 -8.36 -9.04 -6.29
CA ASP A 41 -9.69 -8.47 -6.09
C ASP A 41 -10.19 -8.90 -4.70
N VAL A 42 -10.40 -7.95 -3.81
CA VAL A 42 -10.79 -8.15 -2.41
C VAL A 42 -12.07 -7.40 -2.13
N HIS A 43 -13.07 -8.08 -1.59
CA HIS A 43 -14.33 -7.50 -1.16
C HIS A 43 -14.53 -7.67 0.33
N ASP A 44 -15.07 -6.62 0.95
CA ASP A 44 -15.48 -6.57 2.35
C ASP A 44 -14.39 -7.09 3.30
N LEU A 45 -13.25 -6.43 3.25
CA LEU A 45 -12.18 -6.64 4.21
C LEU A 45 -12.52 -5.90 5.50
N THR A 46 -12.76 -6.62 6.58
CA THR A 46 -12.94 -6.05 7.91
C THR A 46 -11.64 -6.15 8.69
N ILE A 47 -11.16 -5.01 9.17
CA ILE A 47 -10.01 -4.91 10.05
C ILE A 47 -10.53 -4.97 11.49
N ALA A 48 -10.03 -5.90 12.30
CA ALA A 48 -10.42 -6.01 13.70
C ALA A 48 -10.19 -4.71 14.46
N ASP A 49 -10.87 -4.57 15.59
CA ASP A 49 -10.84 -3.35 16.40
C ASP A 49 -9.43 -3.07 16.91
N TYR A 50 -8.69 -2.32 16.10
CA TYR A 50 -7.38 -1.83 16.48
C TYR A 50 -7.57 -0.45 17.10
N THR A 51 -7.26 -0.32 18.39
CA THR A 51 -7.38 0.95 19.11
C THR A 51 -6.55 2.02 18.41
N GLY A 52 -7.22 3.08 17.97
CA GLY A 52 -6.56 4.19 17.28
C GLY A 52 -6.60 4.14 15.75
N TRP A 53 -7.27 3.15 15.12
CA TRP A 53 -7.39 3.12 13.67
C TRP A 53 -8.24 4.30 13.14
N PRO A 54 -7.71 5.15 12.24
CA PRO A 54 -8.37 6.42 11.88
C PRO A 54 -9.48 6.27 10.83
N MET A 55 -9.51 5.16 10.13
CA MET A 55 -10.45 4.91 9.05
C MET A 55 -11.59 3.99 9.50
N ASN A 56 -12.56 3.77 8.64
CA ASN A 56 -13.59 2.76 8.90
C ASN A 56 -12.94 1.37 9.03
N LYS A 57 -13.56 0.49 9.82
CA LYS A 57 -13.09 -0.88 9.99
C LYS A 57 -13.20 -1.71 8.70
N GLU A 58 -14.02 -1.26 7.78
CA GLU A 58 -14.36 -1.98 6.56
C GLU A 58 -13.75 -1.29 5.34
N VAL A 59 -12.95 -2.05 4.59
CA VAL A 59 -12.56 -1.74 3.21
C VAL A 59 -13.56 -2.45 2.32
N GLU A 60 -14.44 -1.68 1.67
CA GLU A 60 -15.50 -2.23 0.84
C GLU A 60 -14.94 -2.97 -0.37
N TYR A 61 -13.91 -2.39 -0.98
CA TYR A 61 -13.32 -2.92 -2.20
C TYR A 61 -11.86 -2.53 -2.34
N PHE A 62 -11.03 -3.52 -2.65
CA PHE A 62 -9.66 -3.31 -3.10
C PHE A 62 -9.39 -4.13 -4.36
N TYR A 63 -8.88 -3.47 -5.37
CA TYR A 63 -8.51 -4.07 -6.65
C TYR A 63 -7.09 -3.68 -7.02
N LEU A 64 -6.32 -4.64 -7.48
CA LEU A 64 -4.98 -4.43 -8.01
C LEU A 64 -4.79 -5.26 -9.28
N ASN A 65 -4.42 -4.58 -10.35
CA ASN A 65 -3.90 -5.21 -11.57
C ASN A 65 -2.51 -4.67 -11.82
N GLY A 66 -1.55 -5.54 -12.06
CA GLY A 66 -0.17 -5.16 -12.26
C GLY A 66 0.65 -6.22 -12.97
N ASN A 67 1.85 -5.83 -13.33
CA ASN A 67 2.86 -6.70 -13.92
C ASN A 67 4.05 -6.84 -12.98
N VAL A 68 4.58 -8.04 -12.85
CA VAL A 68 5.91 -8.24 -12.31
C VAL A 68 6.90 -8.07 -13.46
N ILE A 69 7.76 -7.07 -13.33
CA ILE A 69 8.76 -6.68 -14.33
C ILE A 69 10.12 -7.28 -13.96
N GLY A 70 10.89 -7.67 -14.97
CA GLY A 70 12.18 -8.32 -14.80
C GLY A 70 12.07 -9.85 -14.83
N THR A 71 13.19 -10.54 -14.74
CA THR A 71 13.27 -12.00 -14.80
C THR A 71 13.65 -12.54 -13.42
N ILE A 72 12.83 -13.43 -12.88
CA ILE A 72 13.19 -14.17 -11.66
C ILE A 72 13.94 -15.44 -12.10
N GLU A 73 15.22 -15.51 -11.81
CA GLU A 73 16.00 -16.73 -11.97
C GLU A 73 15.67 -17.69 -10.84
N ARG A 74 15.47 -18.96 -11.19
CA ARG A 74 15.13 -19.97 -10.21
C ARG A 74 16.38 -20.37 -9.40
N GLN A 75 16.45 -19.91 -8.18
CA GLN A 75 17.45 -20.32 -7.20
C GLN A 75 16.89 -21.44 -6.29
N PRO A 76 17.75 -22.24 -5.63
CA PRO A 76 17.31 -23.25 -4.68
C PRO A 76 16.52 -22.65 -3.51
N ILE A 77 16.86 -21.42 -3.11
CA ILE A 77 16.22 -20.70 -2.01
C ILE A 77 15.43 -19.53 -2.60
N PHE A 78 14.16 -19.44 -2.25
CA PHE A 78 13.25 -18.41 -2.80
C PHE A 78 13.72 -16.98 -2.49
N SER A 79 14.27 -16.74 -1.29
CA SER A 79 14.80 -15.42 -0.92
C SER A 79 15.95 -14.98 -1.82
N GLU A 80 16.84 -15.89 -2.25
CA GLU A 80 17.94 -15.58 -3.16
C GLU A 80 17.40 -15.17 -4.54
N SER A 81 16.39 -15.86 -5.05
CA SER A 81 15.71 -15.48 -6.28
C SER A 81 15.10 -14.09 -6.21
N LEU A 82 14.55 -13.71 -5.05
CA LEU A 82 13.94 -12.41 -4.83
C LEU A 82 14.99 -11.30 -4.76
N TYR A 83 16.11 -11.52 -4.04
CA TYR A 83 17.21 -10.55 -3.99
C TYR A 83 17.84 -10.33 -5.37
N ASP A 84 18.12 -11.42 -6.11
CA ASP A 84 18.65 -11.35 -7.48
C ASP A 84 17.71 -10.57 -8.42
N TRP A 85 16.40 -10.77 -8.27
CA TRP A 85 15.41 -10.00 -9.04
C TRP A 85 15.42 -8.51 -8.67
N ILE A 86 15.54 -8.16 -7.39
CA ILE A 86 15.64 -6.77 -6.92
C ILE A 86 16.92 -6.11 -7.43
N GLU A 87 18.07 -6.78 -7.34
CA GLU A 87 19.36 -6.28 -7.83
C GLU A 87 19.36 -6.00 -9.34
N LYS A 88 18.52 -6.72 -10.09
CA LYS A 88 18.32 -6.53 -11.53
C LYS A 88 17.18 -5.56 -11.89
N ASP A 89 16.90 -4.60 -11.01
CA ASP A 89 15.82 -3.61 -11.16
C ASP A 89 14.42 -4.20 -11.29
N GLY A 90 14.21 -5.40 -10.75
CA GLY A 90 12.90 -6.04 -10.69
C GLY A 90 11.92 -5.23 -9.84
N HIS A 91 10.71 -5.04 -10.36
CA HIS A 91 9.68 -4.27 -9.69
C HIS A 91 8.29 -4.72 -10.09
N ILE A 92 7.27 -4.16 -9.44
CA ILE A 92 5.87 -4.38 -9.80
C ILE A 92 5.31 -3.09 -10.39
N GLU A 93 4.96 -3.13 -11.68
CA GLU A 93 4.19 -2.08 -12.32
C GLU A 93 2.73 -2.21 -11.90
N VAL A 94 2.19 -1.19 -11.24
CA VAL A 94 0.77 -1.08 -10.89
C VAL A 94 0.01 -0.43 -12.04
N LYS A 95 -0.59 -1.23 -12.91
CA LYS A 95 -1.40 -0.75 -14.04
C LYS A 95 -2.66 -0.06 -13.57
N LYS A 96 -3.29 -0.62 -12.54
CA LYS A 96 -4.51 -0.09 -11.95
C LYS A 96 -4.67 -0.59 -10.53
N MET A 97 -4.88 0.33 -9.61
CA MET A 97 -5.32 0.05 -8.25
C MET A 97 -6.60 0.83 -7.99
N ILE A 98 -7.57 0.22 -7.33
CA ILE A 98 -8.78 0.87 -6.82
C ILE A 98 -8.88 0.54 -5.36
N LEU A 99 -9.11 1.55 -4.54
CA LEU A 99 -9.38 1.42 -3.12
C LEU A 99 -10.68 2.16 -2.80
N ASN A 100 -11.66 1.45 -2.28
CA ASN A 100 -12.85 2.03 -1.67
C ASN A 100 -12.82 1.75 -0.15
N TRP A 101 -12.38 2.75 0.59
CA TRP A 101 -12.25 2.72 2.03
C TRP A 101 -12.79 4.01 2.63
N GLN A 102 -14.07 4.06 2.86
CA GLN A 102 -14.84 5.26 3.19
C GLN A 102 -14.22 6.10 4.33
N PRO A 103 -14.11 7.43 4.15
CA PRO A 103 -14.64 8.22 3.01
C PRO A 103 -13.76 8.22 1.76
N LEU A 104 -12.54 7.67 1.81
CA LEU A 104 -11.58 7.66 0.71
C LEU A 104 -12.00 6.68 -0.39
N VAL A 105 -12.11 7.20 -1.62
CA VAL A 105 -12.13 6.38 -2.83
C VAL A 105 -10.96 6.82 -3.71
N MET A 106 -10.10 5.88 -4.09
CA MET A 106 -8.88 6.18 -4.82
C MET A 106 -8.70 5.24 -6.01
N VAL A 107 -8.29 5.81 -7.12
CA VAL A 107 -7.76 5.08 -8.27
C VAL A 107 -6.30 5.49 -8.43
N ALA A 108 -5.42 4.53 -8.65
CA ALA A 108 -3.99 4.79 -8.77
C ALA A 108 -3.32 3.92 -9.83
N LYS A 109 -2.15 4.38 -10.29
CA LYS A 109 -1.19 3.64 -11.11
C LYS A 109 0.21 4.08 -10.75
N GLY A 110 1.21 3.23 -10.97
CA GLY A 110 2.60 3.55 -10.65
C GLY A 110 3.46 2.32 -10.47
N ASP A 111 4.46 2.40 -9.61
CA ASP A 111 5.46 1.36 -9.47
C ASP A 111 5.75 1.07 -7.99
N LEU A 112 5.98 -0.20 -7.70
CA LEU A 112 6.44 -0.70 -6.41
C LEU A 112 7.79 -1.38 -6.58
N TYR A 113 8.80 -0.79 -6.00
CA TYR A 113 10.15 -1.32 -5.87
C TYR A 113 10.37 -1.86 -4.45
N PHE A 114 11.40 -2.65 -4.30
CA PHE A 114 11.88 -3.08 -2.98
C PHE A 114 13.35 -2.70 -2.84
N ASN A 115 13.75 -2.26 -1.65
CA ASN A 115 15.16 -2.04 -1.35
C ASN A 115 15.84 -3.34 -0.89
N GLU A 116 17.14 -3.28 -0.64
CA GLU A 116 17.95 -4.41 -0.17
C GLU A 116 17.45 -5.07 1.13
N ASN A 117 16.67 -4.34 1.93
CA ASN A 117 16.04 -4.84 3.15
C ASN A 117 14.62 -5.37 2.90
N LEU A 118 14.19 -5.52 1.65
CA LEU A 118 12.83 -5.87 1.24
C LEU A 118 11.78 -4.85 1.70
N ALA A 119 12.20 -3.64 2.07
CA ALA A 119 11.25 -2.58 2.37
C ALA A 119 10.64 -2.01 1.08
N PRO A 120 9.32 -1.81 1.04
CA PRO A 120 8.64 -1.32 -0.16
C PRO A 120 8.94 0.16 -0.40
N ASN A 121 9.08 0.50 -1.68
CA ASN A 121 9.20 1.86 -2.18
C ASN A 121 8.15 2.05 -3.27
N LEU A 122 7.00 2.57 -2.89
CA LEU A 122 5.82 2.71 -3.73
C LEU A 122 5.71 4.16 -4.22
N THR A 123 5.55 4.33 -5.53
CA THR A 123 5.26 5.62 -6.15
C THR A 123 4.00 5.50 -6.99
N LEU A 124 2.94 6.20 -6.61
CA LEU A 124 1.66 6.18 -7.28
C LEU A 124 1.24 7.56 -7.76
N ASN A 125 0.67 7.63 -8.95
CA ASN A 125 -0.14 8.74 -9.39
C ASN A 125 -1.59 8.40 -9.07
N THR A 126 -2.20 9.15 -8.18
CA THR A 126 -3.53 8.87 -7.64
C THR A 126 -4.55 9.88 -8.11
N SER A 127 -5.80 9.42 -8.26
CA SER A 127 -6.99 10.27 -8.34
C SER A 127 -7.92 9.85 -7.21
N SER A 128 -8.12 10.74 -6.25
CA SER A 128 -8.79 10.41 -4.99
C SER A 128 -9.98 11.30 -4.74
N LEU A 129 -11.07 10.71 -4.27
CA LEU A 129 -12.24 11.40 -3.72
C LEU A 129 -12.11 11.47 -2.21
N ALA A 130 -12.45 12.61 -1.61
CA ALA A 130 -12.39 12.87 -0.16
C ALA A 130 -10.97 12.71 0.47
N LEU A 131 -9.90 12.92 -0.31
CA LEU A 131 -8.54 12.79 0.22
C LEU A 131 -8.27 13.79 1.36
N VAL A 132 -8.68 15.05 1.20
CA VAL A 132 -8.47 16.10 2.23
C VAL A 132 -9.20 15.74 3.52
N ASP A 133 -10.48 15.35 3.42
CA ASP A 133 -11.27 14.92 4.58
C ASP A 133 -10.66 13.69 5.27
N THR A 134 -10.07 12.79 4.48
CA THR A 134 -9.36 11.61 4.99
C THR A 134 -8.12 12.01 5.78
N LEU A 135 -7.30 12.91 5.24
CA LEU A 135 -6.10 13.41 5.92
C LEU A 135 -6.45 14.14 7.22
N ASP A 136 -7.49 14.98 7.21
CA ASP A 136 -7.96 15.67 8.41
C ASP A 136 -8.41 14.66 9.49
N LYS A 137 -9.12 13.61 9.12
CA LYS A 137 -9.54 12.53 10.01
C LYS A 137 -8.35 11.74 10.57
N MET A 138 -7.39 11.40 9.75
CA MET A 138 -6.17 10.68 10.16
C MET A 138 -5.31 11.53 11.09
N ASN A 139 -5.21 12.83 10.82
CA ASN A 139 -4.49 13.77 11.64
C ASN A 139 -5.16 13.96 13.01
N ALA A 140 -6.48 14.15 13.05
CA ALA A 140 -7.25 14.28 14.29
C ALA A 140 -7.12 13.04 15.21
N ASN A 141 -6.82 11.87 14.66
CA ASN A 141 -6.55 10.64 15.40
C ASN A 141 -5.04 10.41 15.69
N GLY A 142 -4.18 11.39 15.40
CA GLY A 142 -2.74 11.32 15.69
C GLY A 142 -1.95 10.36 14.77
N TRP A 143 -2.51 9.96 13.63
CA TRP A 143 -1.84 9.07 12.69
C TRP A 143 -0.84 9.78 11.79
N LEU A 144 -1.10 11.05 11.51
CA LEU A 144 -0.27 11.88 10.63
C LEU A 144 0.33 13.06 11.41
N GLU A 145 1.36 13.64 10.85
CA GLU A 145 2.06 14.78 11.44
C GLU A 145 1.37 16.10 11.06
N ASP A 146 1.01 16.92 12.06
CA ASP A 146 0.29 18.18 11.89
C ASP A 146 0.88 19.09 10.81
N LYS A 147 2.19 19.31 10.86
CA LYS A 147 2.88 20.22 9.93
C LYS A 147 2.77 19.72 8.49
N GLY A 148 3.00 18.43 8.26
CA GLY A 148 2.93 17.83 6.94
C GLY A 148 1.51 17.88 6.38
N VAL A 149 0.51 17.52 7.20
CA VAL A 149 -0.90 17.56 6.81
C VAL A 149 -1.35 18.98 6.49
N PHE A 150 -0.97 19.97 7.29
CA PHE A 150 -1.33 21.36 7.05
C PHE A 150 -0.83 21.84 5.68
N VAL A 151 0.43 21.61 5.34
CA VAL A 151 1.01 22.02 4.06
C VAL A 151 0.39 21.22 2.90
N ALA A 152 0.26 19.89 3.05
CA ALA A 152 -0.38 19.05 2.04
C ALA A 152 -1.81 19.52 1.73
N ARG A 153 -2.59 19.84 2.77
CA ARG A 153 -3.97 20.33 2.64
C ARG A 153 -4.06 21.63 1.82
N ILE A 154 -3.16 22.60 2.05
CA ILE A 154 -3.14 23.84 1.27
C ILE A 154 -2.93 23.54 -0.21
N LEU A 155 -1.96 22.68 -0.54
CA LEU A 155 -1.65 22.31 -1.93
C LEU A 155 -2.80 21.52 -2.58
N LEU A 156 -3.36 20.57 -1.86
CA LEU A 156 -4.45 19.73 -2.35
C LEU A 156 -5.74 20.53 -2.59
N ASN A 157 -6.05 21.48 -1.73
CA ASN A 157 -7.22 22.36 -1.91
C ASN A 157 -7.11 23.19 -3.19
N ASN A 158 -5.91 23.66 -3.55
CA ASN A 158 -5.69 24.38 -4.81
C ASN A 158 -5.81 23.49 -6.05
N LYS A 159 -5.64 22.18 -5.91
CA LYS A 159 -5.76 21.19 -6.99
C LYS A 159 -7.10 20.46 -7.01
N SER A 160 -7.93 20.68 -5.99
CA SER A 160 -9.21 19.99 -5.84
C SER A 160 -10.25 20.55 -6.80
N PHE A 161 -11.07 19.67 -7.34
CA PHE A 161 -12.23 20.05 -8.17
C PHE A 161 -13.40 19.11 -7.90
N LYS A 162 -14.61 19.62 -8.17
CA LYS A 162 -15.81 18.79 -8.20
C LYS A 162 -16.06 18.34 -9.64
N LYS A 163 -16.24 17.04 -9.83
CA LYS A 163 -16.60 16.50 -11.13
C LYS A 163 -18.02 16.91 -11.53
N ASN A 164 -18.93 16.95 -10.55
CA ASN A 164 -20.29 17.50 -10.68
C ASN A 164 -20.56 18.45 -9.52
N GLN A 165 -21.43 19.45 -9.72
CA GLN A 165 -21.80 20.40 -8.66
C GLN A 165 -22.49 19.73 -7.46
N SER A 166 -23.18 18.60 -7.71
CA SER A 166 -23.86 17.80 -6.68
C SER A 166 -22.94 16.91 -5.87
N ASP A 167 -21.67 16.77 -6.26
CA ASP A 167 -20.74 15.87 -5.56
C ASP A 167 -20.48 16.38 -4.13
N LYS A 168 -20.61 15.46 -3.16
CA LYS A 168 -20.34 15.75 -1.76
C LYS A 168 -18.87 16.05 -1.51
N TYR A 169 -17.97 15.33 -2.19
CA TYR A 169 -16.54 15.41 -1.99
C TYR A 169 -15.83 15.96 -3.22
N PHE A 170 -14.65 16.53 -2.99
CA PHE A 170 -13.77 16.99 -4.06
C PHE A 170 -12.87 15.84 -4.54
N THR A 171 -12.58 15.85 -5.83
CA THR A 171 -11.59 14.98 -6.45
C THR A 171 -10.24 15.68 -6.45
N VAL A 172 -9.18 14.94 -6.11
CA VAL A 172 -7.80 15.43 -6.13
C VAL A 172 -6.93 14.45 -6.89
N THR A 173 -6.12 14.96 -7.83
CA THR A 173 -5.09 14.16 -8.48
C THR A 173 -3.74 14.53 -7.91
N THR A 174 -3.01 13.55 -7.36
CA THR A 174 -1.77 13.79 -6.62
C THR A 174 -0.84 12.59 -6.66
N PRO A 175 0.51 12.80 -6.71
CA PRO A 175 1.45 11.75 -6.42
C PRO A 175 1.43 11.37 -4.93
N LEU A 176 1.42 10.07 -4.66
CA LEU A 176 1.59 9.46 -3.36
C LEU A 176 2.86 8.61 -3.39
N LYS A 177 3.75 8.81 -2.43
CA LYS A 177 4.94 7.99 -2.26
C LYS A 177 4.98 7.39 -0.87
N ILE A 178 5.36 6.13 -0.79
CA ILE A 178 5.58 5.42 0.47
C ILE A 178 6.94 4.74 0.36
N ASN A 179 7.82 5.02 1.29
CA ASN A 179 9.10 4.33 1.42
C ASN A 179 9.30 3.83 2.86
N ASP A 180 10.45 3.25 3.14
CA ASP A 180 10.80 2.72 4.46
C ASP A 180 10.84 3.78 5.57
N LYS A 181 10.86 5.06 5.24
CA LYS A 181 11.01 6.17 6.18
C LYS A 181 9.79 7.08 6.27
N GLN A 182 9.03 7.23 5.17
CA GLN A 182 8.05 8.28 5.07
C GLN A 182 6.87 7.91 4.18
N ILE A 183 5.71 8.51 4.49
CA ILE A 183 4.59 8.67 3.56
C ILE A 183 4.58 10.12 3.10
N LEU A 184 4.62 10.33 1.78
CA LEU A 184 4.65 11.65 1.15
C LEU A 184 3.44 11.83 0.23
N ILE A 185 2.82 13.00 0.33
CA ILE A 185 1.77 13.48 -0.58
C ILE A 185 2.30 14.76 -1.23
N GLU A 186 2.31 14.86 -2.54
CA GLU A 186 2.92 15.99 -3.27
C GLU A 186 4.39 16.22 -2.89
N ASN A 187 5.13 15.14 -2.56
CA ASN A 187 6.49 15.18 -2.01
C ASN A 187 6.61 15.83 -0.61
N ILE A 188 5.49 16.07 0.08
CA ILE A 188 5.45 16.58 1.45
C ILE A 188 5.33 15.39 2.39
N PRO A 189 6.24 15.21 3.34
CA PRO A 189 6.11 14.16 4.35
C PRO A 189 4.91 14.46 5.26
N VAL A 190 3.97 13.52 5.29
CA VAL A 190 2.78 13.56 6.17
C VAL A 190 2.88 12.56 7.31
N LYS A 191 3.81 11.63 7.20
CA LYS A 191 4.11 10.64 8.23
C LYS A 191 5.55 10.18 8.13
N THR A 192 6.27 10.20 9.23
CA THR A 192 7.54 9.49 9.40
C THR A 192 7.25 8.08 9.90
N LEU A 193 7.85 7.09 9.25
CA LEU A 193 7.75 5.69 9.64
C LEU A 193 8.95 5.35 10.51
N ASP A 194 8.72 5.16 11.81
CA ASP A 194 9.77 4.68 12.70
C ASP A 194 10.09 3.25 12.31
N GLY A 195 11.35 2.97 11.97
CA GLY A 195 11.83 1.63 11.57
C GLY A 195 11.74 0.55 12.67
N SER A 196 10.96 0.79 13.72
CA SER A 196 10.80 -0.06 14.90
C SER A 196 9.78 -1.19 14.75
N VAL A 197 9.26 -1.47 13.55
CA VAL A 197 8.38 -2.63 13.33
C VAL A 197 9.17 -3.93 13.10
N ARG A 198 10.39 -4.02 13.57
CA ARG A 198 11.05 -5.31 13.77
C ARG A 198 10.88 -5.70 15.23
N GLY A 199 10.03 -6.70 15.45
CA GLY A 199 9.83 -7.33 16.75
C GLY A 199 11.14 -7.61 17.48
N GLN A 200 11.58 -6.67 18.27
CA GLN A 200 12.40 -6.97 19.43
C GLN A 200 11.43 -7.47 20.50
N GLU A 201 11.12 -8.77 20.49
CA GLU A 201 10.83 -9.48 21.72
C GLU A 201 11.96 -9.14 22.68
N LYS A 202 11.67 -8.30 23.69
CA LYS A 202 12.54 -8.20 24.86
C LYS A 202 12.59 -9.59 25.46
N VAL A 203 13.68 -10.31 25.19
CA VAL A 203 14.07 -11.47 26.00
C VAL A 203 14.14 -10.96 27.44
N PRO A 204 13.30 -11.46 28.36
CA PRO A 204 13.44 -11.09 29.77
C PRO A 204 14.84 -11.53 30.22
N SER A 205 15.63 -10.56 30.61
CA SER A 205 16.92 -10.77 31.27
C SER A 205 16.70 -11.64 32.51
N SER A 206 17.06 -12.90 32.41
CA SER A 206 17.21 -13.76 33.56
C SER A 206 18.48 -13.36 34.29
N ALA A 207 18.37 -12.47 35.25
CA ALA A 207 19.30 -12.20 36.32
C ALA A 207 18.41 -12.04 37.55
N ASP A 208 18.49 -12.83 38.55
CA ASP A 208 19.50 -13.10 39.50
C ASP A 208 19.01 -14.24 40.41
N SER A 209 19.62 -15.40 40.33
CA SER A 209 19.61 -16.37 41.41
C SER A 209 20.98 -16.28 42.07
N GLY A 210 21.09 -15.41 43.05
CA GLY A 210 22.25 -15.23 43.88
C GLY A 210 21.90 -15.44 45.34
N THR A 211 22.38 -16.56 45.85
CA THR A 211 22.59 -16.94 47.29
C THR A 211 21.40 -16.91 48.22
#